data_5ea0689a86b64969d053bd54e7fd841f
#
_entry.id   5ea0689a86b64969d053bd54e7fd841f
#
_cell.length_a   1.000
_cell.length_b   1.000
_cell.length_c   1.000
_cell.angle_alpha   90.00
_cell.angle_beta   90.00
_cell.angle_gamma   90.00
#
_symmetry.space_group_name_H-M   'P 1'
#
loop_
_entity.id
_entity.type
_entity.pdbx_description
1 polymer ?
#
loop_
_entity_poly.entity_id
_entity_poly.type
_entity_poly.pdbx_seq_one_letter_code
_entity_poly.pdbx_strand_id
1 'polypeptide(L)'
;TKDVKTTAGSKMLNNFIPPYESTVTQNIWNEGAILLGKLNCDEFAMGSSNETSFFGNVQSPIDKGLVPGGSSGGSASALAANLTPITIGTDTGGSIRQPASFTGTVGLKPTYGSCSRYGIVAFASSLDQAGPMSKDVKDCALLQEIISTYDDKDSTSIDFKRNEYSKELTNEIKGKKIGIPKEYRIDGMPKEIEDLWSKG
;
A
#
# COMPACT_ATOMS: atom_id res chain seq x y z
N THR A 1 -13.21 -7.22 -0.34
CA THR A 1 -13.42 -8.26 -1.40
C THR A 1 -14.73 -8.95 -1.14
N LYS A 2 -15.63 -8.87 -2.11
CA LYS A 2 -16.99 -9.46 -2.06
C LYS A 2 -16.92 -10.97 -1.81
N ASP A 3 -17.85 -11.47 -1.00
CA ASP A 3 -18.02 -12.89 -0.67
C ASP A 3 -16.78 -13.56 -0.05
N VAL A 4 -15.76 -12.78 0.32
CA VAL A 4 -14.56 -13.26 1.00
C VAL A 4 -14.44 -12.59 2.37
N LYS A 5 -14.19 -13.37 3.40
CA LYS A 5 -14.00 -12.88 4.76
C LYS A 5 -13.00 -11.72 4.80
N THR A 6 -13.44 -10.57 5.34
CA THR A 6 -12.64 -9.35 5.40
C THR A 6 -12.73 -8.75 6.81
N THR A 7 -11.63 -8.83 7.55
CA THR A 7 -11.64 -8.60 9.00
C THR A 7 -10.95 -7.31 9.43
N ALA A 8 -10.19 -6.67 8.55
CA ALA A 8 -9.35 -5.52 8.90
C ALA A 8 -8.47 -5.77 10.15
N GLY A 9 -7.98 -6.99 10.34
CA GLY A 9 -7.17 -7.37 11.51
C GLY A 9 -7.95 -7.42 12.83
N SER A 10 -9.28 -7.25 12.82
CA SER A 10 -10.09 -7.07 14.03
C SER A 10 -10.94 -8.29 14.38
N LYS A 11 -11.05 -8.56 15.67
CA LYS A 11 -12.01 -9.53 16.22
C LYS A 11 -13.47 -9.11 15.95
N MET A 12 -13.74 -7.80 15.92
CA MET A 12 -15.10 -7.28 15.67
C MET A 12 -15.65 -7.72 14.33
N LEU A 13 -14.79 -7.79 13.31
CA LEU A 13 -15.14 -8.19 11.94
C LEU A 13 -14.83 -9.66 11.63
N ASN A 14 -14.54 -10.48 12.65
CA ASN A 14 -14.12 -11.88 12.43
C ASN A 14 -15.07 -12.70 11.56
N ASN A 15 -16.36 -12.39 11.55
CA ASN A 15 -17.36 -13.08 10.74
C ASN A 15 -17.90 -12.23 9.58
N PHE A 16 -17.27 -11.09 9.30
CA PHE A 16 -17.76 -10.20 8.26
C PHE A 16 -17.35 -10.69 6.86
N ILE A 17 -18.38 -10.88 6.02
CA ILE A 17 -18.24 -11.18 4.60
C ILE A 17 -18.94 -10.04 3.85
N PRO A 18 -18.18 -9.19 3.14
CA PRO A 18 -18.75 -8.05 2.42
C PRO A 18 -19.70 -8.51 1.30
N PRO A 19 -20.90 -7.91 1.19
CA PRO A 19 -21.83 -8.20 0.09
C PRO A 19 -21.49 -7.44 -1.20
N TYR A 20 -20.44 -6.62 -1.20
CA TYR A 20 -20.00 -5.80 -2.31
C TYR A 20 -18.47 -5.85 -2.48
N GLU A 21 -18.03 -5.53 -3.68
CA GLU A 21 -16.60 -5.43 -4.01
C GLU A 21 -16.11 -4.00 -3.85
N SER A 22 -14.86 -3.80 -3.44
CA SER A 22 -14.23 -2.49 -3.49
C SER A 22 -13.92 -2.11 -4.94
N THR A 23 -13.95 -0.82 -5.25
CA THR A 23 -13.62 -0.35 -6.60
C THR A 23 -12.21 -0.73 -7.01
N VAL A 24 -11.26 -0.62 -6.09
CA VAL A 24 -9.85 -0.97 -6.33
C VAL A 24 -9.71 -2.44 -6.73
N THR A 25 -10.32 -3.37 -5.99
CA THR A 25 -10.23 -4.80 -6.30
C THR A 25 -11.09 -5.16 -7.53
N GLN A 26 -12.24 -4.51 -7.74
CA GLN A 26 -13.03 -4.70 -8.95
C GLN A 26 -12.24 -4.36 -10.21
N ASN A 27 -11.49 -3.26 -10.20
CA ASN A 27 -10.64 -2.88 -11.32
C ASN A 27 -9.58 -3.94 -11.63
N ILE A 28 -8.96 -4.51 -10.60
CA ILE A 28 -7.96 -5.58 -10.75
C ILE A 28 -8.59 -6.85 -11.34
N TRP A 29 -9.81 -7.22 -10.90
CA TRP A 29 -10.54 -8.37 -11.46
C TRP A 29 -10.93 -8.16 -12.93
N ASN A 30 -11.29 -6.95 -13.31
CA ASN A 30 -11.63 -6.60 -14.68
C ASN A 30 -10.45 -6.77 -15.65
N GLU A 31 -9.21 -6.63 -15.16
CA GLU A 31 -7.98 -6.88 -15.91
C GLU A 31 -7.54 -8.38 -15.86
N GLY A 32 -8.36 -9.26 -15.30
CA GLY A 32 -8.13 -10.71 -15.31
C GLY A 32 -7.24 -11.24 -14.19
N ALA A 33 -6.95 -10.45 -13.16
CA ALA A 33 -6.21 -10.94 -12.01
C ALA A 33 -7.04 -11.91 -11.16
N ILE A 34 -6.35 -12.75 -10.40
CA ILE A 34 -6.96 -13.73 -9.49
C ILE A 34 -6.59 -13.44 -8.03
N LEU A 35 -7.52 -13.72 -7.13
CA LEU A 35 -7.28 -13.61 -5.70
C LEU A 35 -6.51 -14.83 -5.19
N LEU A 36 -5.27 -14.64 -4.75
CA LEU A 36 -4.48 -15.69 -4.08
C LEU A 36 -4.83 -15.81 -2.59
N GLY A 37 -5.23 -14.72 -1.96
CA GLY A 37 -5.60 -14.70 -0.55
C GLY A 37 -5.76 -13.29 0.01
N LYS A 38 -6.18 -13.24 1.28
CA LYS A 38 -6.24 -12.02 2.09
C LYS A 38 -5.04 -11.97 3.00
N LEU A 39 -4.49 -10.79 3.18
CA LEU A 39 -3.28 -10.57 3.95
C LEU A 39 -3.61 -9.90 5.29
N ASN A 40 -2.79 -10.16 6.30
CA ASN A 40 -2.93 -9.57 7.62
C ASN A 40 -2.47 -8.11 7.63
N CYS A 41 -2.99 -7.32 8.54
CA CYS A 41 -2.65 -5.92 8.72
C CYS A 41 -2.80 -5.54 10.20
N ASP A 42 -2.30 -4.39 10.61
CA ASP A 42 -2.67 -3.81 11.90
C ASP A 42 -4.19 -3.59 11.97
N GLU A 43 -4.76 -3.74 13.17
CA GLU A 43 -6.21 -3.63 13.38
C GLU A 43 -6.73 -2.27 12.88
N PHE A 44 -7.71 -2.30 11.97
CA PHE A 44 -8.29 -1.12 11.29
C PHE A 44 -7.27 -0.18 10.66
N ALA A 45 -6.13 -0.70 10.20
CA ALA A 45 -5.00 0.06 9.68
C ALA A 45 -4.35 1.03 10.70
N MET A 46 -4.60 0.82 12.00
CA MET A 46 -4.12 1.67 13.10
C MET A 46 -2.86 1.06 13.73
N GLY A 47 -1.73 1.17 13.05
CA GLY A 47 -0.45 0.70 13.54
C GLY A 47 0.67 0.92 12.54
N SER A 48 1.88 0.56 12.94
CA SER A 48 3.10 0.74 12.14
C SER A 48 4.08 -0.43 12.21
N SER A 49 3.69 -1.52 12.87
CA SER A 49 4.54 -2.71 13.05
C SER A 49 3.88 -4.03 12.66
N ASN A 50 2.57 -4.03 12.49
CA ASN A 50 1.70 -5.19 12.26
C ASN A 50 1.66 -6.17 13.45
N GLU A 51 1.64 -5.59 14.65
CA GLU A 51 1.55 -6.32 15.92
C GLU A 51 0.18 -6.20 16.59
N THR A 52 -0.72 -5.33 16.10
CA THR A 52 -2.02 -5.05 16.71
C THR A 52 -3.14 -5.94 16.21
N SER A 53 -2.88 -6.80 15.22
CA SER A 53 -3.89 -7.71 14.68
C SER A 53 -4.38 -8.74 15.67
N PHE A 54 -5.70 -8.94 15.74
CA PHE A 54 -6.31 -10.03 16.49
C PHE A 54 -5.83 -11.42 16.00
N PHE A 55 -5.41 -11.54 14.76
CA PHE A 55 -4.97 -12.80 14.13
C PHE A 55 -3.48 -13.08 14.34
N GLY A 56 -2.82 -12.30 15.17
CA GLY A 56 -1.40 -12.41 15.49
C GLY A 56 -0.50 -11.52 14.65
N ASN A 57 0.76 -11.50 15.02
CA ASN A 57 1.76 -10.63 14.41
C ASN A 57 2.17 -11.14 13.03
N VAL A 58 2.46 -10.21 12.11
CA VAL A 58 3.17 -10.54 10.88
C VAL A 58 4.67 -10.49 11.14
N GLN A 59 5.38 -11.49 10.67
CA GLN A 59 6.84 -11.55 10.76
C GLN A 59 7.49 -11.02 9.49
N SER A 60 8.63 -10.36 9.64
CA SER A 60 9.45 -9.99 8.49
C SER A 60 10.06 -11.26 7.87
N PRO A 61 9.96 -11.46 6.53
CA PRO A 61 10.62 -12.59 5.88
C PRO A 61 12.14 -12.42 5.77
N ILE A 62 12.66 -11.20 6.02
CA ILE A 62 14.10 -10.90 6.01
C ILE A 62 14.74 -11.42 7.28
N ASP A 63 14.12 -11.16 8.44
CA ASP A 63 14.55 -11.64 9.75
C ASP A 63 13.30 -11.80 10.63
N LYS A 64 13.08 -13.01 11.13
CA LYS A 64 11.91 -13.36 11.97
C LYS A 64 11.89 -12.63 13.32
N GLY A 65 13.00 -12.05 13.75
CA GLY A 65 13.09 -11.22 14.94
C GLY A 65 12.66 -9.78 14.74
N LEU A 66 12.36 -9.39 13.50
CA LEU A 66 11.99 -8.02 13.13
C LEU A 66 10.52 -7.92 12.70
N VAL A 67 9.95 -6.73 12.88
CA VAL A 67 8.64 -6.38 12.35
C VAL A 67 8.75 -6.02 10.86
N PRO A 68 7.74 -6.33 10.03
CA PRO A 68 7.74 -5.95 8.62
C PRO A 68 7.36 -4.48 8.38
N GLY A 69 7.00 -3.76 9.44
CA GLY A 69 6.30 -2.49 9.37
C GLY A 69 4.79 -2.66 9.21
N GLY A 70 4.07 -1.56 9.18
CA GLY A 70 2.60 -1.53 9.09
C GLY A 70 2.05 -0.17 8.63
N SER A 71 0.75 -0.14 8.47
CA SER A 71 -0.24 -1.21 8.74
C SER A 71 -0.33 -2.30 7.65
N SER A 72 0.20 -2.09 6.44
CA SER A 72 0.18 -3.08 5.33
C SER A 72 1.34 -4.08 5.42
N GLY A 73 1.69 -4.55 6.64
CA GLY A 73 2.83 -5.44 6.87
C GLY A 73 2.67 -6.80 6.20
N GLY A 74 1.46 -7.38 6.19
CA GLY A 74 1.19 -8.62 5.48
C GLY A 74 1.38 -8.49 3.97
N SER A 75 0.98 -7.37 3.38
CA SER A 75 1.17 -7.08 1.96
C SER A 75 2.65 -7.01 1.60
N ALA A 76 3.43 -6.28 2.39
CA ALA A 76 4.88 -6.15 2.21
C ALA A 76 5.61 -7.49 2.41
N SER A 77 5.25 -8.23 3.46
CA SER A 77 5.86 -9.54 3.77
C SER A 77 5.58 -10.58 2.70
N ALA A 78 4.36 -10.62 2.14
CA ALA A 78 4.01 -11.55 1.06
C ALA A 78 4.86 -11.31 -0.20
N LEU A 79 5.10 -10.04 -0.55
CA LEU A 79 5.98 -9.67 -1.67
C LEU A 79 7.44 -10.07 -1.40
N ALA A 80 7.97 -9.70 -0.24
CA ALA A 80 9.35 -10.00 0.12
C ALA A 80 9.62 -11.50 0.23
N ALA A 81 8.61 -12.28 0.64
CA ALA A 81 8.66 -13.75 0.68
C ALA A 81 8.39 -14.42 -0.67
N ASN A 82 8.21 -13.68 -1.76
CA ASN A 82 7.88 -14.20 -3.11
C ASN A 82 6.58 -15.02 -3.18
N LEU A 83 5.59 -14.72 -2.35
CA LEU A 83 4.30 -15.43 -2.37
C LEU A 83 3.37 -14.92 -3.48
N THR A 84 3.56 -13.69 -3.92
CA THR A 84 2.78 -13.04 -4.98
C THR A 84 3.63 -11.97 -5.67
N PRO A 85 3.39 -11.64 -6.95
CA PRO A 85 4.08 -10.54 -7.62
C PRO A 85 3.61 -9.16 -7.20
N ILE A 86 2.32 -9.02 -6.85
CA ILE A 86 1.68 -7.74 -6.51
C ILE A 86 0.78 -7.89 -5.29
N THR A 87 0.60 -6.81 -4.55
CA THR A 87 -0.39 -6.68 -3.47
C THR A 87 -0.97 -5.27 -3.43
N ILE A 88 -2.11 -5.13 -2.76
CA ILE A 88 -2.68 -3.82 -2.40
C ILE A 88 -2.45 -3.56 -0.93
N GLY A 89 -2.09 -2.33 -0.62
CA GLY A 89 -2.08 -1.80 0.73
C GLY A 89 -2.95 -0.56 0.86
N THR A 90 -3.01 0.00 2.06
CA THR A 90 -3.57 1.34 2.32
C THR A 90 -2.55 2.18 3.05
N ASP A 91 -2.56 3.50 2.80
CA ASP A 91 -1.62 4.43 3.40
C ASP A 91 -2.35 5.70 3.85
N THR A 92 -2.29 5.95 5.13
CA THR A 92 -2.81 7.14 5.78
C THR A 92 -1.67 8.05 6.22
N GLY A 93 -0.68 7.48 6.89
CA GLY A 93 0.50 8.18 7.40
C GLY A 93 1.81 7.42 7.16
N GLY A 94 1.87 6.53 6.15
CA GLY A 94 3.04 5.72 5.84
C GLY A 94 2.77 4.22 5.68
N SER A 95 1.51 3.78 5.81
CA SER A 95 1.18 2.35 5.95
C SER A 95 1.38 1.47 4.70
N ILE A 96 1.76 2.04 3.56
CA ILE A 96 2.32 1.36 2.39
C ILE A 96 3.84 1.57 2.35
N ARG A 97 4.27 2.82 2.43
CA ARG A 97 5.65 3.26 2.20
C ARG A 97 6.60 2.71 3.25
N GLN A 98 6.22 2.76 4.51
CA GLN A 98 7.06 2.29 5.62
C GLN A 98 7.27 0.77 5.58
N PRO A 99 6.24 -0.10 5.49
CA PRO A 99 6.48 -1.54 5.38
C PRO A 99 7.19 -1.92 4.08
N ALA A 100 6.98 -1.21 2.97
CA ALA A 100 7.77 -1.41 1.76
C ALA A 100 9.26 -1.14 2.00
N SER A 101 9.59 -0.04 2.68
CA SER A 101 10.96 0.31 3.06
C SER A 101 11.60 -0.76 3.96
N PHE A 102 10.86 -1.27 4.95
CA PHE A 102 11.37 -2.25 5.91
C PHE A 102 11.60 -3.63 5.30
N THR A 103 10.88 -3.96 4.23
CA THR A 103 10.95 -5.27 3.57
C THR A 103 11.68 -5.28 2.25
N GLY A 104 12.22 -4.11 1.81
CA GLY A 104 12.94 -3.99 0.54
C GLY A 104 12.04 -4.19 -0.68
N THR A 105 10.77 -3.81 -0.58
CA THR A 105 9.79 -3.86 -1.68
C THR A 105 9.44 -2.47 -2.17
N VAL A 106 8.68 -2.35 -3.24
CA VAL A 106 8.19 -1.08 -3.78
C VAL A 106 6.76 -0.84 -3.29
N GLY A 107 6.51 0.34 -2.73
CA GLY A 107 5.18 0.75 -2.29
C GLY A 107 4.92 2.21 -2.66
N LEU A 108 3.82 2.45 -3.34
CA LEU A 108 3.41 3.79 -3.76
C LEU A 108 2.15 4.22 -3.02
N LYS A 109 2.22 5.37 -2.32
CA LYS A 109 1.04 6.09 -1.88
C LYS A 109 0.61 7.06 -2.98
N PRO A 110 -0.49 6.81 -3.67
CA PRO A 110 -0.96 7.71 -4.73
C PRO A 110 -1.37 9.09 -4.21
N THR A 111 -1.58 10.01 -5.13
CA THR A 111 -2.24 11.29 -4.83
C THR A 111 -3.64 11.02 -4.28
N TYR A 112 -4.00 11.74 -3.20
CA TYR A 112 -5.31 11.62 -2.58
C TYR A 112 -6.45 11.83 -3.61
N GLY A 113 -7.42 10.92 -3.60
CA GLY A 113 -8.54 10.91 -4.53
C GLY A 113 -8.28 10.24 -5.88
N SER A 114 -7.04 9.78 -6.16
CA SER A 114 -6.74 9.06 -7.42
C SER A 114 -7.19 7.61 -7.41
N CYS A 115 -7.31 7.00 -6.24
CA CYS A 115 -7.90 5.67 -6.06
C CYS A 115 -9.15 5.80 -5.18
N SER A 116 -10.24 5.16 -5.58
CA SER A 116 -11.46 5.16 -4.79
C SER A 116 -11.28 4.50 -3.43
N ARG A 117 -11.88 5.07 -2.40
CA ARG A 117 -11.96 4.50 -1.04
C ARG A 117 -13.19 3.61 -0.85
N TYR A 118 -14.07 3.52 -1.85
CA TYR A 118 -15.25 2.67 -1.76
C TYR A 118 -14.87 1.21 -1.52
N GLY A 119 -15.38 0.64 -0.43
CA GLY A 119 -15.09 -0.72 0.00
C GLY A 119 -13.79 -0.86 0.82
N ILE A 120 -13.14 0.24 1.20
CA ILE A 120 -11.99 0.26 2.09
C ILE A 120 -12.46 0.65 3.49
N VAL A 121 -11.99 -0.08 4.50
CA VAL A 121 -12.23 0.28 5.91
C VAL A 121 -11.42 1.50 6.26
N ALA A 122 -12.08 2.58 6.69
CA ALA A 122 -11.44 3.86 6.97
C ALA A 122 -10.63 3.83 8.27
N PHE A 123 -9.49 4.53 8.25
CA PHE A 123 -8.77 4.98 9.45
C PHE A 123 -8.94 6.49 9.64
N ALA A 124 -8.42 7.28 8.72
CA ALA A 124 -8.60 8.74 8.68
C ALA A 124 -8.98 9.14 7.25
N SER A 125 -10.27 9.25 7.00
CA SER A 125 -10.86 9.35 5.65
C SER A 125 -10.30 10.50 4.81
N SER A 126 -9.82 11.57 5.43
CA SER A 126 -9.19 12.72 4.74
C SER A 126 -7.74 12.45 4.28
N LEU A 127 -7.17 11.31 4.63
CA LEU A 127 -5.78 10.95 4.33
C LEU A 127 -5.66 9.58 3.66
N ASP A 128 -6.62 8.68 3.90
CA ASP A 128 -6.57 7.29 3.46
C ASP A 128 -6.47 7.18 1.94
N GLN A 129 -5.53 6.38 1.46
CA GLN A 129 -5.47 5.96 0.06
C GLN A 129 -5.13 4.47 -0.04
N ALA A 130 -5.80 3.78 -0.96
CA ALA A 130 -5.30 2.51 -1.46
C ALA A 130 -4.11 2.78 -2.38
N GLY A 131 -3.19 1.83 -2.45
CA GLY A 131 -2.08 1.94 -3.36
C GLY A 131 -1.41 0.60 -3.66
N PRO A 132 -0.65 0.55 -4.75
CA PRO A 132 0.02 -0.64 -5.20
C PRO A 132 1.28 -0.93 -4.37
N MET A 133 1.53 -2.21 -4.21
CA MET A 133 2.82 -2.72 -3.71
C MET A 133 3.29 -3.86 -4.62
N SER A 134 4.59 -3.90 -4.90
CA SER A 134 5.20 -4.85 -5.82
C SER A 134 6.68 -5.06 -5.52
N LYS A 135 7.36 -5.86 -6.32
CA LYS A 135 8.81 -6.10 -6.18
C LYS A 135 9.64 -5.09 -6.97
N ASP A 136 9.09 -4.50 -8.02
CA ASP A 136 9.76 -3.51 -8.84
C ASP A 136 8.82 -2.34 -9.22
N VAL A 137 9.43 -1.27 -9.72
CA VAL A 137 8.71 -0.03 -10.05
C VAL A 137 7.77 -0.20 -11.25
N LYS A 138 8.09 -1.08 -12.19
CA LYS A 138 7.27 -1.30 -13.38
C LYS A 138 5.93 -1.94 -13.02
N ASP A 139 5.96 -3.00 -12.21
CA ASP A 139 4.76 -3.67 -11.74
C ASP A 139 3.92 -2.74 -10.84
N CYS A 140 4.61 -1.91 -10.03
CA CYS A 140 3.94 -0.89 -9.22
C CYS A 140 3.21 0.14 -10.10
N ALA A 141 3.84 0.60 -11.18
CA ALA A 141 3.26 1.54 -12.13
C ALA A 141 2.05 0.93 -12.86
N LEU A 142 2.17 -0.31 -13.36
CA LEU A 142 1.08 -1.03 -14.01
C LEU A 142 -0.12 -1.20 -13.07
N LEU A 143 0.12 -1.61 -11.83
CA LEU A 143 -0.96 -1.77 -10.85
C LEU A 143 -1.61 -0.43 -10.51
N GLN A 144 -0.82 0.66 -10.41
CA GLN A 144 -1.34 2.01 -10.20
C GLN A 144 -2.26 2.46 -11.36
N GLU A 145 -1.90 2.18 -12.59
CA GLU A 145 -2.75 2.47 -13.77
C GLU A 145 -4.13 1.81 -13.65
N ILE A 146 -4.14 0.56 -13.19
CA ILE A 146 -5.36 -0.24 -13.07
C ILE A 146 -6.28 0.30 -11.97
N ILE A 147 -5.72 0.63 -10.81
CA ILE A 147 -6.51 1.01 -9.64
C ILE A 147 -6.88 2.50 -9.58
N SER A 148 -6.24 3.33 -10.41
CA SER A 148 -6.53 4.77 -10.48
C SER A 148 -7.66 5.05 -11.46
N THR A 149 -8.87 5.12 -10.94
CA THR A 149 -10.07 5.42 -11.73
C THR A 149 -11.00 6.35 -10.97
N TYR A 150 -11.75 7.16 -11.70
CA TYR A 150 -12.87 7.89 -11.13
C TYR A 150 -13.97 6.92 -10.64
N ASP A 151 -14.55 7.25 -9.51
CA ASP A 151 -15.64 6.48 -8.92
C ASP A 151 -16.64 7.43 -8.25
N ASP A 152 -17.88 7.46 -8.72
CA ASP A 152 -18.97 8.27 -8.17
C ASP A 152 -19.43 7.85 -6.78
N LYS A 153 -19.02 6.65 -6.32
CA LYS A 153 -19.30 6.15 -4.96
C LYS A 153 -18.36 6.73 -3.91
N ASP A 154 -17.27 7.37 -4.33
CA ASP A 154 -16.36 8.09 -3.42
C ASP A 154 -16.36 9.58 -3.75
N SER A 155 -16.97 10.38 -2.88
CA SER A 155 -17.08 11.84 -3.05
C SER A 155 -15.72 12.58 -3.16
N THR A 156 -14.62 11.92 -2.84
CA THR A 156 -13.26 12.47 -2.96
C THR A 156 -12.54 12.00 -4.21
N SER A 157 -13.14 11.08 -4.97
CA SER A 157 -12.56 10.59 -6.20
C SER A 157 -12.43 11.71 -7.24
N ILE A 158 -11.25 11.82 -7.83
CA ILE A 158 -10.93 12.87 -8.81
C ILE A 158 -11.11 12.32 -10.21
N ASP A 159 -11.89 13.01 -11.04
CA ASP A 159 -11.98 12.72 -12.47
C ASP A 159 -10.76 13.30 -13.18
N PHE A 160 -9.84 12.44 -13.54
CA PHE A 160 -8.64 12.80 -14.27
C PHE A 160 -8.38 11.85 -15.43
N LYS A 161 -7.66 12.34 -16.42
CA LYS A 161 -7.24 11.49 -17.53
C LYS A 161 -6.32 10.38 -17.01
N ARG A 162 -6.68 9.12 -17.25
CA ARG A 162 -5.86 7.97 -16.90
C ARG A 162 -4.45 8.13 -17.46
N ASN A 163 -3.44 8.08 -16.61
CA ASN A 163 -2.05 8.13 -16.99
C ASN A 163 -1.53 6.71 -17.27
N GLU A 164 -0.68 6.59 -18.26
CA GLU A 164 0.04 5.36 -18.57
C GLU A 164 1.43 5.42 -17.92
N TYR A 165 1.48 5.34 -16.58
CA TYR A 165 2.71 5.51 -15.79
C TYR A 165 3.83 4.56 -16.24
N SER A 166 3.49 3.34 -16.65
CA SER A 166 4.47 2.35 -17.13
C SER A 166 5.21 2.81 -18.38
N LYS A 167 4.57 3.63 -19.24
CA LYS A 167 5.19 4.21 -20.44
C LYS A 167 6.11 5.38 -20.12
N GLU A 168 5.93 6.03 -18.97
CA GLU A 168 6.77 7.15 -18.51
C GLU A 168 8.06 6.69 -17.83
N LEU A 169 8.26 5.39 -17.63
CA LEU A 169 9.47 4.83 -17.02
C LEU A 169 10.61 4.75 -18.04
N THR A 170 11.17 5.91 -18.36
CA THR A 170 12.20 6.04 -19.41
C THR A 170 13.64 5.91 -18.89
N ASN A 171 13.84 5.86 -17.58
CA ASN A 171 15.15 5.99 -16.90
C ASN A 171 15.85 7.35 -17.15
N GLU A 172 15.20 8.30 -17.79
CA GLU A 172 15.72 9.63 -18.09
C GLU A 172 15.46 10.58 -16.92
N ILE A 173 16.37 10.61 -15.94
CA ILE A 173 16.26 11.48 -14.76
C ILE A 173 17.18 12.70 -14.82
N LYS A 174 18.06 12.78 -15.82
CA LYS A 174 19.00 13.90 -15.96
C LYS A 174 18.25 15.23 -16.06
N GLY A 175 18.62 16.17 -15.20
CA GLY A 175 18.00 17.49 -15.14
C GLY A 175 16.68 17.57 -14.37
N LYS A 176 16.16 16.47 -13.84
CA LYS A 176 15.04 16.48 -12.90
C LYS A 176 15.47 17.12 -11.57
N LYS A 177 14.59 17.89 -10.96
CA LYS A 177 14.83 18.48 -9.63
C LYS A 177 14.15 17.60 -8.59
N ILE A 178 14.92 17.11 -7.65
CA ILE A 178 14.43 16.33 -6.49
C ILE A 178 14.48 17.26 -5.28
N GLY A 179 13.30 17.49 -4.67
CA GLY A 179 13.18 18.26 -3.45
C GLY A 179 13.23 17.33 -2.23
N ILE A 180 14.05 17.70 -1.24
CA ILE A 180 14.07 17.03 0.07
C ILE A 180 13.47 18.01 1.08
N PRO A 181 12.25 17.78 1.61
CA PRO A 181 11.64 18.66 2.60
C PRO A 181 12.51 18.69 3.86
N LYS A 182 12.77 19.90 4.35
CA LYS A 182 13.56 20.06 5.60
C LYS A 182 12.88 19.42 6.81
N GLU A 183 11.54 19.32 6.76
CA GLU A 183 10.71 18.72 7.80
C GLU A 183 10.89 17.19 7.90
N TYR A 184 11.49 16.56 6.90
CA TYR A 184 11.82 15.12 6.92
C TYR A 184 13.11 14.83 7.67
N ARG A 185 13.93 15.84 7.91
CA ARG A 185 15.12 15.73 8.76
C ARG A 185 14.73 16.09 10.19
N ILE A 186 14.64 15.06 11.03
CA ILE A 186 14.29 15.22 12.44
C ILE A 186 15.53 15.16 13.31
N ASP A 187 15.51 15.85 14.44
CA ASP A 187 16.57 15.77 15.44
C ASP A 187 16.71 14.32 15.94
N GLY A 188 17.94 13.81 15.98
CA GLY A 188 18.20 12.43 16.40
C GLY A 188 18.08 11.38 15.30
N MET A 189 17.89 11.77 14.03
CA MET A 189 17.96 10.82 12.91
C MET A 189 19.30 10.11 12.92
N PRO A 190 19.34 8.75 12.87
CA PRO A 190 20.58 8.01 12.76
C PRO A 190 21.38 8.43 11.51
N LYS A 191 22.69 8.62 11.69
CA LYS A 191 23.56 9.06 10.60
C LYS A 191 23.53 8.11 9.40
N GLU A 192 23.40 6.82 9.64
CA GLU A 192 23.31 5.81 8.58
C GLU A 192 22.11 6.03 7.68
N ILE A 193 20.98 6.49 8.21
CA ILE A 193 19.76 6.81 7.44
C ILE A 193 20.01 8.08 6.62
N GLU A 194 20.61 9.11 7.22
CA GLU A 194 20.96 10.35 6.52
C GLU A 194 21.94 10.11 5.37
N ASP A 195 22.94 9.26 5.60
CA ASP A 195 23.92 8.88 4.58
C ASP A 195 23.28 8.09 3.43
N LEU A 196 22.29 7.23 3.70
CA LEU A 196 21.53 6.52 2.67
C LEU A 196 20.67 7.49 1.83
N TRP A 197 20.04 8.47 2.46
CA TRP A 197 19.30 9.52 1.75
C TRP A 197 20.20 10.35 0.84
N SER A 198 21.41 10.60 1.27
CA SER A 198 22.39 11.40 0.50
C SER A 198 22.98 10.61 -0.68
N LYS A 199 22.96 9.28 -0.62
CA LYS A 199 23.39 8.40 -1.72
C LYS A 199 22.34 8.20 -2.80
N GLY A 200 21.05 8.16 -2.42
CA GLY A 200 19.92 7.96 -3.34
C GLY A 200 19.63 9.18 -4.16
#